data_b22a7c5498e7a7777c085af024184a63
#
_entry.id   b22a7c5498e7a7777c085af024184a63
#
_cell.length_a   1.000
_cell.length_b   1.000
_cell.length_c   1.000
_cell.angle_alpha   90.00
_cell.angle_beta   90.00
_cell.angle_gamma   90.00
#
_symmetry.space_group_name_H-M   'P 1'
#
loop_
_entity.id
_entity.type
_entity.pdbx_description
1 polymer ?
#
loop_
_entity_poly.entity_id
_entity_poly.type
_entity_poly.pdbx_seq_one_letter_code
_entity_poly.pdbx_strand_id
1 'polypeptide(L)'
;MHNQNLISKLIKNNIPVIGTWNLLSDPMVIEILGLAGFDFIIIDMEHGAHSFSEATNLIRAAESVGLVPLLRPPGIDESSILKALDIGAHGLMVPNINSTSQVEDLIKFSLYPPLGERGHSPFTRSGMFDYQNCTKRMQELNKNLFLGILIEGEGGISSLNMIVEKFSNYLDVIYIGLYDLAK
;
A
#
# COMPACT_ATOMS: atom_id res chain seq x y z
N MET A 1 12.86 -13.45 -4.26
CA MET A 1 12.31 -12.67 -3.13
C MET A 1 12.25 -11.25 -3.59
N HIS A 2 11.05 -10.74 -3.79
CA HIS A 2 10.86 -9.40 -4.29
C HIS A 2 11.22 -8.39 -3.21
N ASN A 3 11.86 -7.32 -3.63
CA ASN A 3 12.40 -6.29 -2.76
C ASN A 3 11.25 -5.35 -2.35
N GLN A 4 10.40 -5.81 -1.43
CA GLN A 4 9.17 -5.13 -1.00
C GLN A 4 9.38 -3.67 -0.54
N ASN A 5 10.61 -3.28 -0.27
CA ASN A 5 10.96 -1.92 0.15
C ASN A 5 11.76 -1.14 -0.92
N LEU A 6 11.58 -1.47 -2.20
CA LEU A 6 12.34 -0.82 -3.26
C LEU A 6 12.05 0.68 -3.30
N ILE A 7 10.77 1.08 -3.26
CA ILE A 7 10.36 2.49 -3.32
C ILE A 7 10.98 3.29 -2.18
N SER A 8 10.83 2.83 -0.94
CA SER A 8 11.40 3.52 0.23
C SER A 8 12.93 3.62 0.16
N LYS A 9 13.61 2.61 -0.40
CA LYS A 9 15.05 2.66 -0.61
C LYS A 9 15.46 3.68 -1.67
N LEU A 10 14.74 3.73 -2.77
CA LEU A 10 15.02 4.66 -3.86
C LEU A 10 14.80 6.10 -3.39
N ILE A 11 13.69 6.37 -2.70
CA ILE A 11 13.40 7.68 -2.10
C ILE A 11 14.50 8.10 -1.12
N LYS A 12 14.90 7.22 -0.20
CA LYS A 12 15.97 7.52 0.79
C LYS A 12 17.33 7.79 0.15
N ASN A 13 17.59 7.25 -1.01
CA ASN A 13 18.83 7.47 -1.76
C ASN A 13 18.73 8.60 -2.79
N ASN A 14 17.65 9.40 -2.75
CA ASN A 14 17.36 10.48 -3.73
C ASN A 14 17.35 9.98 -5.20
N ILE A 15 16.94 8.74 -5.42
CA ILE A 15 16.74 8.21 -6.77
C ILE A 15 15.27 8.46 -7.15
N PRO A 16 15.00 9.16 -8.25
CA PRO A 16 13.64 9.38 -8.73
C PRO A 16 12.94 8.04 -8.98
N VAL A 17 11.70 7.93 -8.53
CA VAL A 17 10.84 6.77 -8.79
C VAL A 17 9.63 7.22 -9.60
N ILE A 18 9.28 6.44 -10.61
CA ILE A 18 8.18 6.74 -11.53
C ILE A 18 7.11 5.66 -11.38
N GLY A 19 5.90 6.08 -11.09
CA GLY A 19 4.75 5.17 -11.01
C GLY A 19 3.49 5.81 -11.55
N THR A 20 2.43 5.02 -11.64
CA THR A 20 1.13 5.52 -12.12
C THR A 20 -0.03 4.84 -11.39
N TRP A 21 -1.18 5.50 -11.44
CA TRP A 21 -2.46 4.94 -11.01
C TRP A 21 -3.01 4.03 -12.10
N ASN A 22 -3.61 2.91 -11.71
CA ASN A 22 -4.23 1.97 -12.63
C ASN A 22 -5.67 1.68 -12.24
N LEU A 23 -6.59 2.00 -13.13
CA LEU A 23 -8.01 1.72 -13.03
C LEU A 23 -8.45 0.59 -13.99
N LEU A 24 -7.53 0.04 -14.79
CA LEU A 24 -7.82 -0.99 -15.80
C LEU A 24 -7.58 -2.38 -15.22
N SER A 25 -8.48 -3.32 -15.52
CA SER A 25 -8.43 -4.69 -14.97
C SER A 25 -7.60 -5.66 -15.81
N ASP A 26 -7.00 -5.22 -16.91
CA ASP A 26 -6.20 -6.09 -17.79
C ASP A 26 -4.74 -6.19 -17.29
N PRO A 27 -4.26 -7.40 -16.91
CA PRO A 27 -2.88 -7.62 -16.49
C PRO A 27 -1.84 -7.23 -17.55
N MET A 28 -2.16 -7.31 -18.84
CA MET A 28 -1.25 -6.94 -19.92
C MET A 28 -0.84 -5.46 -19.85
N VAL A 29 -1.73 -4.58 -19.41
CA VAL A 29 -1.40 -3.16 -19.19
C VAL A 29 -0.31 -3.02 -18.14
N ILE A 30 -0.39 -3.79 -17.06
CA ILE A 30 0.62 -3.79 -16.00
C ILE A 30 1.98 -4.27 -16.52
N GLU A 31 1.99 -5.34 -17.33
CA GLU A 31 3.22 -5.85 -17.94
C GLU A 31 3.86 -4.82 -18.88
N ILE A 32 3.06 -4.15 -19.71
CA ILE A 32 3.54 -3.07 -20.59
C ILE A 32 4.16 -1.92 -19.79
N LEU A 33 3.53 -1.50 -18.69
CA LEU A 33 4.07 -0.43 -17.83
C LEU A 33 5.41 -0.82 -17.21
N GLY A 34 5.58 -2.05 -16.75
CA GLY A 34 6.88 -2.52 -16.23
C GLY A 34 7.95 -2.55 -17.30
N LEU A 35 7.63 -3.03 -18.52
CA LEU A 35 8.56 -3.03 -19.66
C LEU A 35 8.88 -1.61 -20.14
N ALA A 36 7.98 -0.64 -19.93
CA ALA A 36 8.21 0.77 -20.23
C ALA A 36 9.10 1.49 -19.20
N GLY A 37 9.48 0.82 -18.10
CA GLY A 37 10.43 1.35 -17.12
C GLY A 37 9.79 2.07 -15.95
N PHE A 38 8.51 1.83 -15.64
CA PHE A 38 7.91 2.28 -14.38
C PHE A 38 8.47 1.45 -13.21
N ASP A 39 8.58 2.08 -12.03
CA ASP A 39 9.08 1.43 -10.81
C ASP A 39 7.95 0.84 -9.96
N PHE A 40 6.78 1.49 -9.97
CA PHE A 40 5.62 1.04 -9.19
C PHE A 40 4.30 1.31 -9.91
N ILE A 41 3.28 0.63 -9.47
CA ILE A 41 1.89 0.82 -9.89
C ILE A 41 0.99 0.93 -8.66
N ILE A 42 0.00 1.81 -8.69
CA ILE A 42 -1.06 1.87 -7.67
C ILE A 42 -2.32 1.28 -8.28
N ILE A 43 -2.69 0.09 -7.84
CA ILE A 43 -3.94 -0.59 -8.20
C ILE A 43 -5.05 0.09 -7.40
N ASP A 44 -5.94 0.75 -8.11
CA ASP A 44 -6.94 1.60 -7.52
C ASP A 44 -8.25 0.84 -7.32
N MET A 45 -8.58 0.49 -6.07
CA MET A 45 -9.84 -0.17 -5.72
C MET A 45 -10.89 0.79 -5.14
N GLU A 46 -10.58 2.08 -5.03
CA GLU A 46 -11.56 3.11 -4.67
C GLU A 46 -12.37 3.55 -5.89
N HIS A 47 -11.69 3.96 -6.97
CA HIS A 47 -12.33 4.42 -8.21
C HIS A 47 -12.26 3.41 -9.35
N GLY A 48 -11.39 2.42 -9.28
CA GLY A 48 -11.34 1.31 -10.22
C GLY A 48 -12.40 0.25 -9.92
N ALA A 49 -12.90 -0.41 -10.95
CA ALA A 49 -13.92 -1.46 -10.83
C ALA A 49 -13.32 -2.84 -10.48
N HIS A 50 -12.18 -2.87 -9.77
CA HIS A 50 -11.50 -4.11 -9.44
C HIS A 50 -12.13 -4.84 -8.27
N SER A 51 -12.37 -6.14 -8.42
CA SER A 51 -12.52 -7.05 -7.28
C SER A 51 -11.15 -7.40 -6.67
N PHE A 52 -11.11 -7.94 -5.45
CA PHE A 52 -9.86 -8.45 -4.86
C PHE A 52 -9.23 -9.58 -5.69
N SER A 53 -10.03 -10.35 -6.42
CA SER A 53 -9.54 -11.40 -7.33
C SER A 53 -8.80 -10.80 -8.54
N GLU A 54 -9.35 -9.76 -9.15
CA GLU A 54 -8.70 -9.03 -10.24
C GLU A 54 -7.44 -8.33 -9.75
N ALA A 55 -7.51 -7.62 -8.62
CA ALA A 55 -6.35 -6.99 -7.99
C ALA A 55 -5.21 -8.01 -7.72
N THR A 56 -5.55 -9.25 -7.33
CA THR A 56 -4.56 -10.33 -7.17
C THR A 56 -3.84 -10.64 -8.50
N ASN A 57 -4.55 -10.67 -9.62
CA ASN A 57 -3.94 -10.90 -10.93
C ASN A 57 -3.08 -9.73 -11.39
N LEU A 58 -3.51 -8.49 -11.12
CA LEU A 58 -2.71 -7.29 -11.40
C LEU A 58 -1.42 -7.25 -10.57
N ILE A 59 -1.47 -7.63 -9.28
CA ILE A 59 -0.29 -7.76 -8.41
C ILE A 59 0.69 -8.80 -9.00
N ARG A 60 0.18 -9.96 -9.43
CA ARG A 60 1.02 -11.01 -10.03
C ARG A 60 1.69 -10.55 -11.33
N ALA A 61 0.96 -9.82 -12.17
CA ALA A 61 1.51 -9.23 -13.39
C ALA A 61 2.60 -8.20 -13.06
N ALA A 62 2.37 -7.31 -12.08
CA ALA A 62 3.36 -6.35 -11.64
C ALA A 62 4.66 -7.03 -11.16
N GLU A 63 4.55 -8.03 -10.30
CA GLU A 63 5.71 -8.77 -9.80
C GLU A 63 6.46 -9.50 -10.92
N SER A 64 5.78 -10.00 -11.96
CA SER A 64 6.41 -10.72 -13.07
C SER A 64 7.35 -9.85 -13.90
N VAL A 65 7.15 -8.54 -13.91
CA VAL A 65 7.95 -7.56 -14.65
C VAL A 65 8.76 -6.63 -13.75
N GLY A 66 8.80 -6.91 -12.44
CA GLY A 66 9.60 -6.15 -11.47
C GLY A 66 8.98 -4.85 -10.97
N LEU A 67 7.73 -4.54 -11.33
CA LEU A 67 6.98 -3.43 -10.75
C LEU A 67 6.64 -3.70 -9.28
N VAL A 68 6.68 -2.65 -8.45
CA VAL A 68 6.18 -2.71 -7.08
C VAL A 68 4.66 -2.46 -7.06
N PRO A 69 3.83 -3.46 -6.71
CA PRO A 69 2.38 -3.27 -6.65
C PRO A 69 1.97 -2.63 -5.32
N LEU A 70 1.56 -1.38 -5.35
CA LEU A 70 0.83 -0.72 -4.29
C LEU A 70 -0.67 -0.84 -4.57
N LEU A 71 -1.50 -0.72 -3.54
CA LEU A 71 -2.94 -0.79 -3.68
C LEU A 71 -3.61 0.38 -2.94
N ARG A 72 -4.55 1.05 -3.60
CA ARG A 72 -5.48 1.94 -2.92
C ARG A 72 -6.73 1.14 -2.54
N PRO A 73 -6.94 0.86 -1.24
CA PRO A 73 -8.15 0.16 -0.80
C PRO A 73 -9.37 1.07 -0.93
N PRO A 74 -10.59 0.49 -0.94
CA PRO A 74 -11.82 1.29 -1.00
C PRO A 74 -12.10 2.07 0.29
N GLY A 75 -11.36 1.79 1.36
CA GLY A 75 -11.48 2.48 2.65
C GLY A 75 -10.46 1.98 3.65
N ILE A 76 -10.56 2.47 4.89
CA ILE A 76 -9.63 2.14 6.00
C ILE A 76 -10.19 1.09 6.96
N ASP A 77 -11.28 0.40 6.63
CA ASP A 77 -11.78 -0.65 7.47
C ASP A 77 -10.83 -1.86 7.52
N GLU A 78 -10.81 -2.54 8.67
CA GLU A 78 -9.91 -3.66 8.94
C GLU A 78 -9.94 -4.75 7.85
N SER A 79 -11.15 -5.10 7.36
CA SER A 79 -11.32 -6.16 6.36
C SER A 79 -10.71 -5.78 5.01
N SER A 80 -10.88 -4.53 4.58
CA SER A 80 -10.33 -4.01 3.32
C SER A 80 -8.81 -3.95 3.38
N ILE A 81 -8.24 -3.44 4.47
CA ILE A 81 -6.79 -3.39 4.69
C ILE A 81 -6.18 -4.79 4.75
N LEU A 82 -6.79 -5.69 5.55
CA LEU A 82 -6.31 -7.06 5.67
C LEU A 82 -6.29 -7.78 4.32
N LYS A 83 -7.40 -7.72 3.57
CA LYS A 83 -7.49 -8.37 2.24
C LYS A 83 -6.50 -7.80 1.24
N ALA A 84 -6.36 -6.47 1.19
CA ALA A 84 -5.40 -5.82 0.30
C ALA A 84 -3.97 -6.31 0.53
N LEU A 85 -3.58 -6.46 1.78
CA LEU A 85 -2.26 -6.95 2.14
C LEU A 85 -2.12 -8.47 1.96
N ASP A 86 -3.17 -9.25 2.25
CA ASP A 86 -3.14 -10.71 2.13
C ASP A 86 -3.08 -11.20 0.69
N ILE A 87 -3.64 -10.47 -0.27
CA ILE A 87 -3.49 -10.77 -1.70
C ILE A 87 -2.09 -10.41 -2.24
N GLY A 88 -1.23 -9.80 -1.44
CA GLY A 88 0.18 -9.59 -1.74
C GLY A 88 0.55 -8.19 -2.19
N ALA A 89 -0.26 -7.17 -1.93
CA ALA A 89 0.17 -5.78 -2.14
C ALA A 89 1.43 -5.49 -1.29
N HIS A 90 2.39 -4.81 -1.88
CA HIS A 90 3.65 -4.45 -1.21
C HIS A 90 3.50 -3.20 -0.33
N GLY A 91 2.39 -2.51 -0.46
CA GLY A 91 2.04 -1.34 0.32
C GLY A 91 0.66 -0.81 -0.02
N LEU A 92 0.27 0.20 0.72
CA LEU A 92 -1.02 0.85 0.58
C LEU A 92 -0.87 2.34 0.31
N MET A 93 -1.80 2.88 -0.48
CA MET A 93 -2.06 4.32 -0.64
C MET A 93 -3.48 4.58 -0.15
N VAL A 94 -3.63 4.97 1.12
CA VAL A 94 -4.95 4.99 1.79
C VAL A 94 -5.64 6.33 1.60
N PRO A 95 -6.86 6.34 1.03
CA PRO A 95 -7.58 7.57 0.71
C PRO A 95 -8.25 8.20 1.93
N ASN A 96 -8.67 9.45 1.79
CA ASN A 96 -9.60 10.16 2.68
C ASN A 96 -9.17 10.21 4.16
N ILE A 97 -7.88 10.38 4.44
CA ILE A 97 -7.41 10.57 5.81
C ILE A 97 -7.74 11.98 6.31
N ASN A 98 -8.56 12.05 7.35
CA ASN A 98 -9.08 13.30 7.92
C ASN A 98 -8.70 13.50 9.39
N SER A 99 -8.12 12.51 10.06
CA SER A 99 -7.76 12.59 11.49
C SER A 99 -6.59 11.69 11.85
N THR A 100 -5.96 11.98 13.00
CA THR A 100 -4.91 11.14 13.59
C THR A 100 -5.42 9.75 13.96
N SER A 101 -6.67 9.62 14.41
CA SER A 101 -7.25 8.32 14.76
C SER A 101 -7.35 7.38 13.56
N GLN A 102 -7.64 7.90 12.36
CA GLN A 102 -7.64 7.08 11.15
C GLN A 102 -6.23 6.57 10.79
N VAL A 103 -5.19 7.35 11.07
CA VAL A 103 -3.80 6.88 10.90
C VAL A 103 -3.44 5.83 11.94
N GLU A 104 -3.91 5.97 13.17
CA GLU A 104 -3.77 4.95 14.22
C GLU A 104 -4.42 3.63 13.80
N ASP A 105 -5.66 3.68 13.29
CA ASP A 105 -6.38 2.52 12.78
C ASP A 105 -5.65 1.88 11.58
N LEU A 106 -5.16 2.70 10.64
CA LEU A 106 -4.37 2.22 9.51
C LEU A 106 -3.13 1.42 9.98
N ILE A 107 -2.35 1.97 10.90
CA ILE A 107 -1.17 1.32 11.48
C ILE A 107 -1.57 0.01 12.17
N LYS A 108 -2.61 0.08 13.00
CA LYS A 108 -3.16 -1.04 13.74
C LYS A 108 -3.53 -2.21 12.82
N PHE A 109 -4.24 -1.95 11.72
CA PHE A 109 -4.73 -2.98 10.80
C PHE A 109 -3.67 -3.45 9.79
N SER A 110 -2.64 -2.64 9.53
CA SER A 110 -1.61 -2.94 8.53
C SER A 110 -0.43 -3.71 9.09
N LEU A 111 -0.05 -3.47 10.34
CA LEU A 111 1.15 -4.03 10.94
C LEU A 111 0.82 -5.19 11.88
N TYR A 112 1.70 -6.19 11.86
CA TYR A 112 1.63 -7.31 12.82
C TYR A 112 2.13 -6.90 14.20
N PRO A 113 1.71 -7.62 15.27
CA PRO A 113 2.26 -7.39 16.61
C PRO A 113 3.81 -7.43 16.64
N PRO A 114 4.47 -6.61 17.49
CA PRO A 114 3.88 -5.71 18.50
C PRO A 114 3.52 -4.32 17.97
N LEU A 115 3.70 -4.02 16.69
CA LEU A 115 3.51 -2.69 16.10
C LEU A 115 2.05 -2.38 15.75
N GLY A 116 1.25 -3.40 15.54
CA GLY A 116 -0.17 -3.33 15.21
C GLY A 116 -0.90 -4.61 15.62
N GLU A 117 -2.10 -4.81 15.08
CA GLU A 117 -2.99 -5.94 15.40
C GLU A 117 -3.41 -6.73 14.15
N ARG A 118 -2.73 -6.56 13.02
CA ARG A 118 -3.04 -7.28 11.78
C ARG A 118 -3.11 -8.79 12.02
N GLY A 119 -4.23 -9.40 11.59
CA GLY A 119 -4.39 -10.85 11.60
C GLY A 119 -3.39 -11.54 10.66
N HIS A 120 -2.91 -12.73 11.04
CA HIS A 120 -1.97 -13.50 10.24
C HIS A 120 -2.58 -14.82 9.77
N SER A 121 -2.46 -15.08 8.47
CA SER A 121 -2.66 -16.41 7.89
C SER A 121 -1.45 -16.81 7.05
N PRO A 122 -0.78 -17.93 7.36
CA PRO A 122 0.34 -18.41 6.55
C PRO A 122 -0.08 -18.88 5.15
N PHE A 123 -1.37 -19.17 4.96
CA PHE A 123 -1.92 -19.72 3.71
C PHE A 123 -2.37 -18.64 2.71
N THR A 124 -1.97 -17.39 2.95
CA THR A 124 -2.18 -16.28 2.03
C THR A 124 -0.94 -16.05 1.17
N ARG A 125 -1.09 -15.21 0.15
CA ARG A 125 0.00 -14.79 -0.70
C ARG A 125 1.07 -14.01 0.08
N SER A 126 0.68 -13.12 0.99
CA SER A 126 1.62 -12.42 1.87
C SER A 126 2.33 -13.37 2.84
N GLY A 127 1.65 -14.41 3.29
CA GLY A 127 2.22 -15.49 4.11
C GLY A 127 3.14 -16.44 3.35
N MET A 128 3.24 -16.31 2.01
CA MET A 128 4.05 -17.15 1.13
C MET A 128 3.68 -18.62 1.16
N PHE A 129 2.49 -18.96 1.65
CA PHE A 129 2.03 -20.35 1.85
C PHE A 129 2.99 -21.18 2.73
N ASP A 130 3.71 -20.52 3.65
CA ASP A 130 4.72 -21.11 4.52
C ASP A 130 4.32 -20.94 6.00
N TYR A 131 3.94 -22.05 6.63
CA TYR A 131 3.56 -22.09 8.05
C TYR A 131 4.76 -22.24 9.01
N GLN A 132 5.97 -22.52 8.52
CA GLN A 132 7.12 -22.81 9.37
C GLN A 132 7.82 -21.53 9.86
N ASN A 133 7.77 -20.46 9.09
CA ASN A 133 8.53 -19.23 9.32
C ASN A 133 7.67 -18.00 9.66
N CYS A 134 6.47 -18.22 10.21
CA CYS A 134 5.46 -17.17 10.42
C CYS A 134 6.00 -15.93 11.14
N THR A 135 6.66 -16.11 12.30
CA THR A 135 7.15 -14.97 13.10
C THR A 135 8.19 -14.15 12.34
N LYS A 136 9.15 -14.81 11.69
CA LYS A 136 10.16 -14.14 10.88
C LYS A 136 9.51 -13.40 9.71
N ARG A 137 8.53 -14.02 9.06
CA ARG A 137 7.78 -13.44 7.95
C ARG A 137 7.02 -12.20 8.36
N MET A 138 6.31 -12.24 9.47
CA MET A 138 5.60 -11.07 10.02
C MET A 138 6.54 -9.89 10.28
N GLN A 139 7.73 -10.15 10.86
CA GLN A 139 8.74 -9.12 11.10
C GLN A 139 9.28 -8.52 9.80
N GLU A 140 9.53 -9.36 8.79
CA GLU A 140 9.97 -8.90 7.46
C GLU A 140 8.90 -8.07 6.77
N LEU A 141 7.63 -8.47 6.86
CA LEU A 141 6.50 -7.74 6.30
C LEU A 141 6.33 -6.38 6.98
N ASN A 142 6.37 -6.31 8.32
CA ASN A 142 6.32 -5.03 9.03
C ASN A 142 7.45 -4.08 8.61
N LYS A 143 8.65 -4.59 8.44
CA LYS A 143 9.83 -3.79 8.07
C LYS A 143 9.77 -3.26 6.64
N ASN A 144 9.10 -3.98 5.75
CA ASN A 144 9.12 -3.73 4.31
C ASN A 144 7.80 -3.18 3.76
N LEU A 145 6.78 -3.02 4.61
CA LEU A 145 5.51 -2.47 4.19
C LEU A 145 5.66 -0.99 3.84
N PHE A 146 5.18 -0.61 2.67
CA PHE A 146 5.06 0.79 2.28
C PHE A 146 3.68 1.31 2.70
N LEU A 147 3.63 2.41 3.43
CA LEU A 147 2.41 3.07 3.84
C LEU A 147 2.38 4.52 3.36
N GLY A 148 1.49 4.81 2.43
CA GLY A 148 1.13 6.14 1.98
C GLY A 148 -0.30 6.50 2.38
N ILE A 149 -0.53 7.77 2.62
CA ILE A 149 -1.86 8.32 2.91
C ILE A 149 -2.19 9.47 1.96
N LEU A 150 -3.49 9.64 1.65
CA LEU A 150 -3.98 10.78 0.90
C LEU A 150 -4.71 11.74 1.84
N ILE A 151 -4.30 13.00 1.78
CA ILE A 151 -4.97 14.14 2.43
C ILE A 151 -5.71 14.91 1.34
N GLU A 152 -7.02 14.85 1.37
CA GLU A 152 -7.88 15.37 0.29
C GLU A 152 -9.15 16.04 0.82
N GLY A 153 -9.17 16.37 2.13
CA GLY A 153 -10.24 17.08 2.81
C GLY A 153 -9.73 18.02 3.91
N GLU A 154 -10.57 18.97 4.33
CA GLU A 154 -10.25 19.98 5.35
C GLU A 154 -9.79 19.37 6.68
N GLY A 155 -10.40 18.26 7.10
CA GLY A 155 -10.03 17.54 8.32
C GLY A 155 -8.60 17.03 8.25
N GLY A 156 -8.19 16.49 7.09
CA GLY A 156 -6.84 16.02 6.85
C GLY A 156 -5.81 17.14 6.89
N ILE A 157 -6.10 18.27 6.23
CA ILE A 157 -5.24 19.47 6.26
C ILE A 157 -5.09 19.98 7.70
N SER A 158 -6.19 20.09 8.43
CA SER A 158 -6.17 20.55 9.83
C SER A 158 -5.38 19.61 10.74
N SER A 159 -5.37 18.31 10.45
CA SER A 159 -4.67 17.28 11.24
C SER A 159 -3.24 17.04 10.79
N LEU A 160 -2.80 17.59 9.65
CA LEU A 160 -1.55 17.24 8.98
C LEU A 160 -0.31 17.38 9.88
N ASN A 161 -0.16 18.50 10.59
CA ASN A 161 0.98 18.71 11.45
C ASN A 161 1.06 17.63 12.56
N MET A 162 -0.08 17.28 13.14
CA MET A 162 -0.17 16.27 14.20
C MET A 162 0.09 14.86 13.64
N ILE A 163 -0.37 14.58 12.42
CA ILE A 163 -0.08 13.33 11.71
C ILE A 163 1.42 13.18 11.47
N VAL A 164 2.08 14.21 10.95
CA VAL A 164 3.53 14.20 10.71
C VAL A 164 4.30 14.02 12.02
N GLU A 165 3.96 14.77 13.05
CA GLU A 165 4.64 14.70 14.35
C GLU A 165 4.56 13.30 14.96
N LYS A 166 3.37 12.68 14.93
CA LYS A 166 3.14 11.38 15.60
C LYS A 166 3.54 10.17 14.78
N PHE A 167 3.36 10.22 13.45
CA PHE A 167 3.36 9.02 12.62
C PHE A 167 4.40 9.01 11.48
N SER A 168 5.26 10.02 11.37
CA SER A 168 6.30 10.06 10.34
C SER A 168 7.22 8.84 10.29
N ASN A 169 7.36 8.11 11.39
CA ASN A 169 8.15 6.86 11.45
C ASN A 169 7.44 5.65 10.81
N TYR A 170 6.13 5.76 10.57
CA TYR A 170 5.30 4.70 9.99
C TYR A 170 4.88 4.98 8.56
N LEU A 171 4.89 6.26 8.14
CA LEU A 171 4.44 6.69 6.84
C LEU A 171 5.62 6.95 5.92
N ASP A 172 5.56 6.39 4.71
CA ASP A 172 6.57 6.64 3.68
C ASP A 172 6.22 7.87 2.83
N VAL A 173 4.93 8.13 2.60
CA VAL A 173 4.44 9.24 1.76
C VAL A 173 3.13 9.81 2.30
N ILE A 174 3.02 11.13 2.25
CA ILE A 174 1.76 11.86 2.38
C ILE A 174 1.48 12.52 1.03
N TYR A 175 0.42 12.07 0.38
CA TYR A 175 -0.03 12.59 -0.91
C TYR A 175 -1.15 13.62 -0.70
N ILE A 176 -1.00 14.82 -1.29
CA ILE A 176 -2.02 15.86 -1.20
C ILE A 176 -2.91 15.77 -2.44
N GLY A 177 -4.18 15.40 -2.24
CA GLY A 177 -5.18 15.26 -3.28
C GLY A 177 -5.80 16.61 -3.67
N LEU A 178 -5.10 17.37 -4.52
CA LEU A 178 -5.48 18.73 -4.88
C LEU A 178 -6.85 18.82 -5.57
N TYR A 179 -7.25 17.77 -6.28
CA TYR A 179 -8.52 17.76 -7.02
C TYR A 179 -9.73 17.82 -6.08
N ASP A 180 -9.71 17.06 -5.01
CA ASP A 180 -10.79 17.03 -4.03
C ASP A 180 -10.74 18.22 -3.07
N LEU A 181 -9.55 18.72 -2.77
CA LEU A 181 -9.37 19.95 -1.98
C LEU A 181 -9.82 21.22 -2.71
N ALA A 182 -9.93 21.19 -4.04
CA ALA A 182 -10.33 22.33 -4.85
C ALA A 182 -11.86 22.45 -5.06
N LYS A 183 -12.65 21.53 -4.51
CA LYS A 183 -14.12 21.54 -4.55
C LYS A 183 -14.69 22.41 -3.43
#